data_f55205c20590cae9efa4161672b1b055
#
_entry.id   f55205c20590cae9efa4161672b1b055
#
_cell.length_a   1.000
_cell.length_b   1.000
_cell.length_c   1.000
_cell.angle_alpha   90.00
_cell.angle_beta   90.00
_cell.angle_gamma   90.00
#
_symmetry.space_group_name_H-M   'P 1'
#
loop_
_entity.id
_entity.type
_entity.pdbx_description
1 polymer ?
#
loop_
_entity_poly.entity_id
_entity_poly.type
_entity_poly.pdbx_seq_one_letter_code
_entity_poly.pdbx_strand_id
1 'polypeptide(L)'
;AESLIQASKLNPSLKIMEAFMYRHHPQWQKAKKLVAEGSIGTLKTIQTFFSYYNTDPNNIRHNPDFGGGGLMDIGCYCISLSRFIFDEEPKRVNGLVEFDPKFKTDRMASGILDFPGGTSTFTCSTQLVPFQRVTIFGDKGSIEIEIPFNAPPDKPTRLWLHTSEKTEEITFNIRAQYTIQ
;
A
#
# COMPACT_ATOMS: atom_id res chain seq x y z
N ALA A 1 1.10 -20.00 -7.39
CA ALA A 1 0.75 -18.89 -8.29
C ALA A 1 0.68 -19.36 -9.75
N GLU A 2 1.73 -20.01 -10.31
CA GLU A 2 1.78 -20.40 -11.73
C GLU A 2 0.62 -21.27 -12.20
N SER A 3 0.21 -22.27 -11.41
CA SER A 3 -0.94 -23.13 -11.72
C SER A 3 -2.25 -22.35 -11.83
N LEU A 4 -2.46 -21.34 -11.00
CA LEU A 4 -3.63 -20.46 -11.07
C LEU A 4 -3.59 -19.58 -12.32
N ILE A 5 -2.42 -19.07 -12.68
CA ILE A 5 -2.23 -18.28 -13.91
C ILE A 5 -2.52 -19.15 -15.15
N GLN A 6 -2.06 -20.40 -15.18
CA GLN A 6 -2.38 -21.31 -16.28
C GLN A 6 -3.88 -21.63 -16.33
N ALA A 7 -4.51 -21.90 -15.19
CA ALA A 7 -5.95 -22.16 -15.13
C ALA A 7 -6.76 -20.96 -15.65
N SER A 8 -6.36 -19.72 -15.34
CA SER A 8 -7.05 -18.51 -15.83
C SER A 8 -6.91 -18.35 -17.34
N LYS A 9 -5.76 -18.70 -17.92
CA LYS A 9 -5.56 -18.67 -19.38
C LYS A 9 -6.44 -19.66 -20.12
N LEU A 10 -6.69 -20.82 -19.51
CA LEU A 10 -7.59 -21.83 -20.06
C LEU A 10 -9.07 -21.48 -19.91
N ASN A 11 -9.39 -20.56 -19.00
CA ASN A 11 -10.76 -20.13 -18.68
C ASN A 11 -10.88 -18.60 -18.70
N PRO A 12 -10.76 -17.91 -19.84
CA PRO A 12 -10.66 -16.46 -19.93
C PRO A 12 -11.92 -15.70 -19.47
N SER A 13 -13.06 -16.39 -19.36
CA SER A 13 -14.29 -15.83 -18.80
C SER A 13 -14.24 -15.67 -17.27
N LEU A 14 -13.37 -16.42 -16.59
CA LEU A 14 -13.17 -16.32 -15.15
C LEU A 14 -12.14 -15.23 -14.84
N LYS A 15 -12.41 -14.49 -13.78
CA LYS A 15 -11.51 -13.43 -13.29
C LYS A 15 -10.81 -13.89 -12.01
N ILE A 16 -9.49 -13.74 -12.00
CA ILE A 16 -8.67 -13.94 -10.80
C ILE A 16 -8.12 -12.58 -10.39
N MET A 17 -8.29 -12.23 -9.12
CA MET A 17 -7.85 -10.95 -8.58
C MET A 17 -7.20 -11.19 -7.21
N GLU A 18 -6.08 -10.52 -6.96
CA GLU A 18 -5.53 -10.40 -5.60
C GLU A 18 -6.39 -9.42 -4.80
N ALA A 19 -6.75 -9.82 -3.58
CA ALA A 19 -7.72 -9.12 -2.75
C ALA A 19 -7.13 -7.87 -2.06
N PHE A 20 -6.71 -6.90 -2.82
CA PHE A 20 -6.30 -5.58 -2.31
C PHE A 20 -7.50 -4.67 -2.09
N MET A 21 -8.28 -4.95 -1.05
CA MET A 21 -9.55 -4.30 -0.72
C MET A 21 -9.44 -2.76 -0.63
N TYR A 22 -8.31 -2.23 -0.17
CA TYR A 22 -8.12 -0.79 -0.01
C TYR A 22 -8.30 -0.01 -1.32
N ARG A 23 -7.97 -0.60 -2.48
CA ARG A 23 -8.08 0.04 -3.80
C ARG A 23 -9.51 0.48 -4.14
N HIS A 24 -10.51 -0.21 -3.60
CA HIS A 24 -11.93 0.08 -3.83
C HIS A 24 -12.49 1.11 -2.85
N HIS A 25 -11.74 1.41 -1.77
CA HIS A 25 -12.17 2.40 -0.78
C HIS A 25 -12.23 3.81 -1.38
N PRO A 26 -13.29 4.61 -1.11
CA PRO A 26 -13.46 5.95 -1.69
C PRO A 26 -12.27 6.90 -1.49
N GLN A 27 -11.54 6.79 -0.38
CA GLN A 27 -10.35 7.62 -0.14
C GLN A 27 -9.27 7.39 -1.20
N TRP A 28 -9.05 6.14 -1.63
CA TRP A 28 -8.06 5.81 -2.65
C TRP A 28 -8.50 6.19 -4.05
N GLN A 29 -9.79 6.03 -4.36
CA GLN A 29 -10.38 6.50 -5.61
C GLN A 29 -10.25 8.03 -5.72
N LYS A 30 -10.50 8.74 -4.61
CA LYS A 30 -10.34 10.20 -4.55
C LYS A 30 -8.88 10.61 -4.68
N ALA A 31 -7.95 9.94 -3.99
CA ALA A 31 -6.52 10.22 -4.09
C ALA A 31 -6.01 10.04 -5.54
N LYS A 32 -6.34 8.91 -6.19
CA LYS A 32 -5.98 8.67 -7.60
C LYS A 32 -6.56 9.74 -8.52
N LYS A 33 -7.81 10.13 -8.29
CA LYS A 33 -8.46 11.20 -9.06
C LYS A 33 -7.76 12.55 -8.90
N LEU A 34 -7.42 12.95 -7.67
CA LEU A 34 -6.71 14.20 -7.39
C LEU A 34 -5.34 14.25 -8.08
N VAL A 35 -4.61 13.12 -8.09
CA VAL A 35 -3.34 13.00 -8.83
C VAL A 35 -3.57 13.17 -10.32
N ALA A 36 -4.54 12.46 -10.90
CA ALA A 36 -4.84 12.51 -12.33
C ALA A 36 -5.33 13.89 -12.81
N GLU A 37 -6.06 14.62 -11.95
CA GLU A 37 -6.53 15.99 -12.22
C GLU A 37 -5.43 17.05 -12.03
N GLY A 38 -4.22 16.66 -11.57
CA GLY A 38 -3.11 17.57 -11.35
C GLY A 38 -3.26 18.47 -10.11
N SER A 39 -4.11 18.08 -9.14
CA SER A 39 -4.34 18.86 -7.92
C SER A 39 -3.08 19.10 -7.08
N ILE A 40 -2.07 18.23 -7.24
CA ILE A 40 -0.75 18.37 -6.61
C ILE A 40 0.37 18.70 -7.63
N GLY A 41 -0.01 19.07 -8.85
CA GLY A 41 0.93 19.22 -9.96
C GLY A 41 1.39 17.86 -10.50
N THR A 42 2.63 17.78 -10.93
CA THR A 42 3.25 16.52 -11.41
C THR A 42 3.63 15.65 -10.23
N LEU A 43 3.16 14.40 -10.21
CA LEU A 43 3.56 13.40 -9.22
C LEU A 43 5.09 13.20 -9.22
N LYS A 44 5.73 13.23 -8.05
CA LYS A 44 7.19 13.11 -7.87
C LYS A 44 7.59 11.92 -7.01
N THR A 45 6.96 11.77 -5.85
CA THR A 45 7.33 10.68 -4.96
C THR A 45 6.18 10.26 -4.05
N ILE A 46 6.24 9.02 -3.57
CA ILE A 46 5.32 8.47 -2.60
C ILE A 46 6.13 7.97 -1.40
N GLN A 47 5.68 8.27 -0.19
CA GLN A 47 6.23 7.71 1.04
C GLN A 47 5.18 6.88 1.74
N THR A 48 5.54 5.65 2.11
CA THR A 48 4.64 4.72 2.76
C THR A 48 5.28 4.11 3.99
N PHE A 49 4.52 4.06 5.07
CA PHE A 49 4.88 3.31 6.25
C PHE A 49 3.71 2.40 6.65
N PHE A 50 4.01 1.11 6.92
CA PHE A 50 3.01 0.19 7.44
C PHE A 50 3.66 -0.77 8.41
N SER A 51 3.21 -0.75 9.66
CA SER A 51 3.73 -1.64 10.70
C SER A 51 2.66 -2.06 11.70
N TYR A 52 2.91 -3.19 12.32
CA TYR A 52 2.22 -3.68 13.50
C TYR A 52 3.17 -4.57 14.32
N TYR A 53 2.76 -4.98 15.51
CA TYR A 53 3.56 -5.85 16.34
C TYR A 53 2.90 -7.23 16.52
N ASN A 54 3.59 -8.28 16.09
CA ASN A 54 3.19 -9.66 16.29
C ASN A 54 4.45 -10.54 16.42
N THR A 55 4.50 -11.36 17.47
CA THR A 55 5.56 -12.35 17.71
C THR A 55 4.97 -13.71 18.17
N ASP A 56 3.68 -13.95 17.89
CA ASP A 56 3.04 -15.24 18.15
C ASP A 56 3.62 -16.33 17.23
N PRO A 57 4.30 -17.34 17.79
CA PRO A 57 4.94 -18.39 17.00
C PRO A 57 3.93 -19.29 16.22
N ASN A 58 2.66 -19.25 16.58
CA ASN A 58 1.62 -20.00 15.88
C ASN A 58 1.02 -19.25 14.69
N ASN A 59 1.40 -17.99 14.52
CA ASN A 59 0.90 -17.19 13.40
C ASN A 59 1.61 -17.61 12.11
N ILE A 60 0.84 -17.87 11.05
CA ILE A 60 1.36 -18.29 9.73
C ILE A 60 2.36 -17.29 9.12
N ARG A 61 2.31 -16.01 9.52
CA ARG A 61 3.23 -14.97 9.08
C ARG A 61 4.67 -15.17 9.57
N HIS A 62 4.85 -16.00 10.57
CA HIS A 62 6.18 -16.41 11.07
C HIS A 62 6.65 -17.75 10.51
N ASN A 63 5.91 -18.35 9.57
CA ASN A 63 6.28 -19.61 8.93
C ASN A 63 6.85 -19.33 7.52
N PRO A 64 8.17 -19.56 7.29
CA PRO A 64 8.79 -19.34 5.97
C PRO A 64 8.23 -20.30 4.90
N ASP A 65 7.80 -21.51 5.26
CA ASP A 65 7.24 -22.50 4.32
C ASP A 65 5.89 -22.04 3.73
N PHE A 66 5.18 -21.16 4.43
CA PHE A 66 3.93 -20.55 3.96
C PHE A 66 4.12 -19.17 3.32
N GLY A 67 5.39 -18.77 3.07
CA GLY A 67 5.70 -17.45 2.54
C GLY A 67 5.46 -16.34 3.55
N GLY A 68 5.67 -16.62 4.84
CA GLY A 68 5.58 -15.62 5.91
C GLY A 68 6.62 -14.51 5.75
N GLY A 69 6.43 -13.43 6.50
CA GLY A 69 7.30 -12.26 6.50
C GLY A 69 6.54 -10.96 6.26
N GLY A 70 7.11 -9.87 6.74
CA GLY A 70 6.50 -8.55 6.67
C GLY A 70 6.35 -8.00 5.26
N LEU A 71 7.31 -8.32 4.38
CA LEU A 71 7.26 -7.86 2.98
C LEU A 71 6.05 -8.45 2.23
N MET A 72 5.81 -9.74 2.39
CA MET A 72 4.67 -10.40 1.73
C MET A 72 3.33 -10.09 2.42
N ASP A 73 3.32 -9.89 3.73
CA ASP A 73 2.10 -9.63 4.49
C ASP A 73 1.60 -8.19 4.31
N ILE A 74 2.46 -7.20 4.52
CA ILE A 74 2.09 -5.77 4.48
C ILE A 74 2.93 -4.91 3.55
N GLY A 75 4.16 -5.29 3.24
CA GLY A 75 4.99 -4.59 2.25
C GLY A 75 4.39 -4.65 0.84
N CYS A 76 3.70 -5.74 0.52
CA CYS A 76 2.96 -5.89 -0.73
C CYS A 76 1.90 -4.78 -0.93
N TYR A 77 1.29 -4.28 0.14
CA TYR A 77 0.37 -3.13 0.08
C TYR A 77 1.10 -1.84 -0.33
N CYS A 78 2.29 -1.60 0.24
CA CYS A 78 3.10 -0.43 -0.08
C CYS A 78 3.54 -0.43 -1.56
N ILE A 79 3.92 -1.61 -2.07
CA ILE A 79 4.29 -1.81 -3.47
C ILE A 79 3.07 -1.67 -4.39
N SER A 80 1.97 -2.33 -4.03
CA SER A 80 0.72 -2.31 -4.79
C SER A 80 0.17 -0.90 -4.94
N LEU A 81 0.17 -0.09 -3.87
CA LEU A 81 -0.33 1.29 -3.93
C LEU A 81 0.53 2.18 -4.83
N SER A 82 1.85 2.00 -4.79
CA SER A 82 2.76 2.77 -5.63
C SER A 82 2.49 2.52 -7.10
N ARG A 83 2.35 1.26 -7.49
CA ARG A 83 1.94 0.87 -8.85
C ARG A 83 0.55 1.40 -9.21
N PHE A 84 -0.39 1.42 -8.25
CA PHE A 84 -1.75 1.92 -8.45
C PHE A 84 -1.80 3.44 -8.71
N ILE A 85 -0.96 4.22 -8.03
CA ILE A 85 -0.92 5.68 -8.17
C ILE A 85 -0.10 6.12 -9.38
N PHE A 86 1.08 5.51 -9.61
CA PHE A 86 1.89 5.79 -10.79
C PHE A 86 1.27 5.24 -12.09
N ASP A 87 0.40 4.22 -11.98
CA ASP A 87 -0.18 3.47 -13.11
C ASP A 87 0.88 2.85 -14.02
N GLU A 88 2.02 2.49 -13.46
CA GLU A 88 3.25 2.05 -14.13
C GLU A 88 3.94 0.95 -13.30
N GLU A 89 4.86 0.24 -13.96
CA GLU A 89 5.78 -0.68 -13.27
C GLU A 89 7.10 0.00 -12.95
N PRO A 90 7.72 -0.29 -11.79
CA PRO A 90 9.03 0.25 -11.47
C PRO A 90 10.11 -0.37 -12.37
N LYS A 91 11.03 0.47 -12.85
CA LYS A 91 12.18 0.05 -13.68
C LYS A 91 13.32 -0.53 -12.85
N ARG A 92 13.47 -0.03 -11.63
CA ARG A 92 14.51 -0.46 -10.69
C ARG A 92 13.93 -0.52 -9.29
N VAL A 93 14.46 -1.45 -8.50
CA VAL A 93 14.15 -1.58 -7.08
C VAL A 93 15.44 -1.76 -6.28
N ASN A 94 15.46 -1.21 -5.07
CA ASN A 94 16.52 -1.42 -4.10
C ASN A 94 15.90 -1.47 -2.71
N GLY A 95 16.54 -2.19 -1.79
CA GLY A 95 16.01 -2.28 -0.43
C GLY A 95 16.93 -3.02 0.53
N LEU A 96 16.55 -2.90 1.79
CA LEU A 96 17.17 -3.59 2.90
C LEU A 96 16.11 -4.42 3.62
N VAL A 97 16.50 -5.61 4.03
CA VAL A 97 15.60 -6.55 4.72
C VAL A 97 16.29 -7.03 5.98
N GLU A 98 15.57 -6.97 7.09
CA GLU A 98 16.00 -7.50 8.38
C GLU A 98 15.18 -8.74 8.72
N PHE A 99 15.86 -9.87 8.94
CA PHE A 99 15.23 -11.14 9.28
C PHE A 99 15.12 -11.34 10.79
N ASP A 100 14.01 -11.93 11.21
CA ASP A 100 13.87 -12.39 12.58
C ASP A 100 14.80 -13.59 12.84
N PRO A 101 15.66 -13.54 13.87
CA PRO A 101 16.61 -14.63 14.14
C PRO A 101 15.95 -15.94 14.57
N LYS A 102 14.73 -15.87 15.12
CA LYS A 102 13.94 -17.03 15.57
C LYS A 102 13.10 -17.63 14.46
N PHE A 103 12.32 -16.77 13.79
CA PHE A 103 11.34 -17.21 12.79
C PHE A 103 11.92 -17.36 11.38
N LYS A 104 13.06 -16.72 11.11
CA LYS A 104 13.73 -16.73 9.79
C LYS A 104 12.89 -16.09 8.67
N THR A 105 11.81 -15.41 9.01
CA THR A 105 11.03 -14.56 8.12
C THR A 105 11.51 -13.11 8.24
N ASP A 106 11.30 -12.29 7.22
CA ASP A 106 11.59 -10.87 7.32
C ASP A 106 10.63 -10.19 8.31
N ARG A 107 11.21 -9.44 9.25
CA ARG A 107 10.46 -8.66 10.25
C ARG A 107 10.38 -7.17 9.91
N MET A 108 11.32 -6.69 9.13
CA MET A 108 11.35 -5.32 8.63
C MET A 108 11.95 -5.28 7.22
N ALA A 109 11.33 -4.52 6.33
CA ALA A 109 11.86 -4.22 5.02
C ALA A 109 11.68 -2.75 4.69
N SER A 110 12.70 -2.13 4.09
CA SER A 110 12.64 -0.79 3.54
C SER A 110 13.07 -0.83 2.09
N GLY A 111 12.35 -0.15 1.21
CA GLY A 111 12.62 -0.19 -0.22
C GLY A 111 12.41 1.12 -0.93
N ILE A 112 13.06 1.24 -2.09
CA ILE A 112 12.89 2.32 -3.07
C ILE A 112 12.51 1.68 -4.39
N LEU A 113 11.42 2.18 -4.98
CA LEU A 113 10.90 1.81 -6.29
C LEU A 113 11.09 3.00 -7.22
N ASP A 114 11.78 2.80 -8.35
CA ASP A 114 12.06 3.82 -9.35
C ASP A 114 11.11 3.68 -10.53
N PHE A 115 10.14 4.58 -10.64
CA PHE A 115 9.15 4.64 -11.71
C PHE A 115 9.57 5.63 -12.81
N PRO A 116 9.01 5.54 -14.03
CA PRO A 116 9.28 6.51 -15.10
C PRO A 116 9.01 7.97 -14.70
N GLY A 117 8.00 8.21 -13.86
CA GLY A 117 7.56 9.55 -13.44
C GLY A 117 8.06 9.98 -12.06
N GLY A 118 8.78 9.14 -11.32
CA GLY A 118 9.22 9.48 -9.97
C GLY A 118 9.61 8.26 -9.12
N THR A 119 9.60 8.41 -7.82
CA THR A 119 10.04 7.34 -6.91
C THR A 119 8.97 7.01 -5.89
N SER A 120 9.04 5.81 -5.32
CA SER A 120 8.32 5.49 -4.10
C SER A 120 9.26 4.88 -3.08
N THR A 121 9.12 5.30 -1.82
CA THR A 121 9.84 4.71 -0.69
C THR A 121 8.85 4.08 0.28
N PHE A 122 9.23 2.96 0.86
CA PHE A 122 8.42 2.34 1.89
C PHE A 122 9.26 1.73 3.00
N THR A 123 8.65 1.64 4.18
CA THR A 123 9.08 0.76 5.26
C THR A 123 7.89 -0.03 5.75
N CYS A 124 8.06 -1.34 5.89
CA CYS A 124 7.08 -2.22 6.50
C CYS A 124 7.71 -3.06 7.59
N SER A 125 6.95 -3.36 8.65
CA SER A 125 7.43 -4.22 9.73
C SER A 125 6.30 -4.89 10.49
N THR A 126 6.51 -6.16 10.83
CA THR A 126 5.62 -6.94 11.70
C THR A 126 6.03 -6.91 13.17
N GLN A 127 7.10 -6.18 13.51
CA GLN A 127 7.64 -6.08 14.87
C GLN A 127 8.00 -4.64 15.27
N LEU A 128 7.19 -3.68 14.83
CA LEU A 128 7.24 -2.28 15.28
C LEU A 128 5.91 -1.84 15.87
N VAL A 129 5.89 -0.67 16.47
CA VAL A 129 4.66 -0.03 16.93
C VAL A 129 3.64 0.03 15.78
N PRO A 130 2.34 -0.24 16.02
CA PRO A 130 1.32 -0.12 15.00
C PRO A 130 1.28 1.30 14.42
N PHE A 131 1.53 1.41 13.12
CA PHE A 131 1.49 2.67 12.41
C PHE A 131 1.23 2.44 10.92
N GLN A 132 0.44 3.32 10.31
CA GLN A 132 0.28 3.34 8.87
C GLN A 132 0.09 4.78 8.37
N ARG A 133 0.75 5.12 7.30
CA ARG A 133 0.65 6.44 6.66
C ARG A 133 1.10 6.36 5.22
N VAL A 134 0.44 7.13 4.36
CA VAL A 134 0.88 7.37 2.99
C VAL A 134 0.87 8.85 2.73
N THR A 135 1.95 9.34 2.13
CA THR A 135 2.02 10.71 1.61
C THR A 135 2.45 10.66 0.13
N ILE A 136 1.66 11.28 -0.72
CA ILE A 136 1.87 11.39 -2.16
C ILE A 136 2.28 12.83 -2.45
N PHE A 137 3.47 13.04 -3.00
CA PHE A 137 4.03 14.37 -3.25
C PHE A 137 4.06 14.68 -4.74
N GLY A 138 3.56 15.85 -5.09
CA GLY A 138 3.77 16.48 -6.39
C GLY A 138 4.63 17.73 -6.26
N ASP A 139 4.84 18.44 -7.37
CA ASP A 139 5.61 19.68 -7.40
C ASP A 139 4.81 20.92 -6.97
N LYS A 140 3.49 20.78 -6.73
CA LYS A 140 2.60 21.87 -6.29
C LYS A 140 1.81 21.57 -5.02
N GLY A 141 1.95 20.36 -4.48
CA GLY A 141 1.23 19.97 -3.28
C GLY A 141 1.47 18.52 -2.90
N SER A 142 0.74 18.06 -1.89
CA SER A 142 0.77 16.67 -1.44
C SER A 142 -0.60 16.20 -0.98
N ILE A 143 -0.78 14.87 -0.98
CA ILE A 143 -1.95 14.19 -0.42
C ILE A 143 -1.46 13.30 0.71
N GLU A 144 -2.05 13.44 1.89
CA GLU A 144 -1.78 12.59 3.04
C GLU A 144 -2.99 11.71 3.35
N ILE A 145 -2.77 10.41 3.54
CA ILE A 145 -3.81 9.45 3.94
C ILE A 145 -3.43 8.86 5.30
N GLU A 146 -4.28 9.11 6.30
CA GLU A 146 -4.02 8.72 7.70
C GLU A 146 -4.09 7.22 7.91
N ILE A 147 -5.15 6.59 7.41
CA ILE A 147 -5.41 5.16 7.54
C ILE A 147 -5.53 4.55 6.13
N PRO A 148 -4.39 4.31 5.46
CA PRO A 148 -4.40 3.94 4.05
C PRO A 148 -4.94 2.53 3.77
N PHE A 149 -4.69 1.55 4.64
CA PHE A 149 -4.92 0.13 4.32
C PHE A 149 -6.05 -0.50 5.13
N ASN A 150 -6.09 -0.21 6.43
CA ASN A 150 -7.05 -0.81 7.37
C ASN A 150 -8.11 0.20 7.76
N ALA A 151 -8.83 0.74 6.75
CA ALA A 151 -9.95 1.65 6.99
C ALA A 151 -10.95 1.02 7.97
N PRO A 152 -11.26 1.67 9.11
CA PRO A 152 -12.17 1.12 10.09
C PRO A 152 -13.59 1.03 9.52
N PRO A 153 -14.31 -0.08 9.78
CA PRO A 153 -15.65 -0.28 9.24
C PRO A 153 -16.73 0.54 9.97
N ASP A 154 -16.40 1.16 11.08
CA ASP A 154 -17.30 1.82 12.03
C ASP A 154 -16.99 3.32 12.23
N LYS A 155 -15.97 3.84 11.58
CA LYS A 155 -15.54 5.24 11.67
C LYS A 155 -15.27 5.83 10.30
N PRO A 156 -15.49 7.15 10.12
CA PRO A 156 -15.09 7.84 8.90
C PRO A 156 -13.57 7.83 8.74
N THR A 157 -13.10 7.86 7.49
CA THR A 157 -11.70 8.06 7.15
C THR A 157 -11.51 9.42 6.50
N ARG A 158 -10.27 9.88 6.43
CA ARG A 158 -9.94 11.18 5.88
C ARG A 158 -8.60 11.17 5.15
N LEU A 159 -8.50 12.08 4.21
CA LEU A 159 -7.25 12.48 3.60
C LEU A 159 -7.12 14.01 3.64
N TRP A 160 -5.91 14.49 3.55
CA TRP A 160 -5.62 15.93 3.42
C TRP A 160 -4.97 16.20 2.08
N LEU A 161 -5.47 17.23 1.40
CA LEU A 161 -4.84 17.84 0.25
C LEU A 161 -4.14 19.12 0.70
N HIS A 162 -2.83 19.14 0.61
CA HIS A 162 -1.99 20.29 0.93
C HIS A 162 -1.51 20.96 -0.35
N THR A 163 -1.77 22.24 -0.49
CA THR A 163 -1.25 23.09 -1.55
C THR A 163 -0.60 24.34 -0.96
N SER A 164 0.04 25.17 -1.80
CA SER A 164 0.58 26.45 -1.34
C SER A 164 -0.50 27.43 -0.80
N GLU A 165 -1.76 27.23 -1.20
CA GLU A 165 -2.86 28.12 -0.85
C GLU A 165 -3.61 27.68 0.41
N LYS A 166 -3.79 26.34 0.56
CA LYS A 166 -4.62 25.79 1.63
C LYS A 166 -4.27 24.33 1.96
N THR A 167 -4.69 23.92 3.13
CA THR A 167 -4.88 22.51 3.48
C THR A 167 -6.38 22.21 3.52
N GLU A 168 -6.80 21.23 2.76
CA GLU A 168 -8.19 20.77 2.69
C GLU A 168 -8.31 19.36 3.27
N GLU A 169 -9.14 19.20 4.29
CA GLU A 169 -9.51 17.89 4.82
C GLU A 169 -10.72 17.34 4.04
N ILE A 170 -10.58 16.14 3.52
CA ILE A 170 -11.65 15.43 2.83
C ILE A 170 -12.02 14.19 3.63
N THR A 171 -13.23 14.19 4.18
CA THR A 171 -13.77 13.10 5.01
C THR A 171 -14.61 12.15 4.17
N PHE A 172 -14.49 10.86 4.44
CA PHE A 172 -15.28 9.80 3.79
C PHE A 172 -16.18 9.12 4.82
N ASN A 173 -17.44 8.94 4.44
CA ASN A 173 -18.39 8.20 5.25
C ASN A 173 -17.92 6.77 5.51
N ILE A 174 -18.41 6.21 6.59
CA ILE A 174 -18.19 4.81 6.98
C ILE A 174 -18.43 3.87 5.79
N ARG A 175 -17.45 3.02 5.51
CA ARG A 175 -17.53 1.99 4.46
C ARG A 175 -16.81 0.72 4.90
N ALA A 176 -17.51 -0.40 4.79
CA ALA A 176 -16.89 -1.71 4.96
C ALA A 176 -16.10 -2.06 3.69
N GLN A 177 -14.80 -1.78 3.67
CA GLN A 177 -13.95 -1.92 2.47
C GLN A 177 -13.94 -3.35 1.88
N TYR A 178 -14.14 -4.38 2.70
CA TYR A 178 -14.23 -5.76 2.24
C TYR A 178 -15.56 -6.06 1.51
N THR A 179 -16.59 -5.25 1.72
CA THR A 179 -17.90 -5.42 1.05
C THR A 179 -17.93 -4.73 -0.32
N ILE A 180 -17.11 -3.70 -0.52
CA ILE A 180 -17.08 -2.94 -1.77
C ILE A 180 -16.03 -3.44 -2.77
N GLN A 181 -15.26 -4.45 -2.39
CA GLN A 181 -14.35 -5.16 -3.26
C GLN A 181 -15.12 -6.15 -4.16
#